data_81bc28d8581c2253e07f1a3846a00c81
#
_entry.id   81bc28d8581c2253e07f1a3846a00c81
#
_cell.length_a   1.000
_cell.length_b   1.000
_cell.length_c   1.000
_cell.angle_alpha   90.00
_cell.angle_beta   90.00
_cell.angle_gamma   90.00
#
_symmetry.space_group_name_H-M   'P 1'
#
loop_
_entity.id
_entity.type
_entity.pdbx_description
1 polymer ?
#
loop_
_entity_poly.entity_id
_entity_poly.type
_entity_poly.pdbx_seq_one_letter_code
_entity_poly.pdbx_strand_id
1 'polypeptide(L)' 'MRTKQNYQILTFYTTTAAMAMEDYCHEQKIPGRLIPLPQEISAGCGFAWRMLPGEYEQEKDRIEKSGIVIESNIIIMI' A
#
# COMPACT_ATOMS: atom_id res chain seq x y z
N MET A 1 -8.10 6.96 22.80
CA MET A 1 -6.77 7.40 22.31
C MET A 1 -6.27 6.41 21.27
N ARG A 2 -5.75 6.93 20.17
CA ARG A 2 -5.25 6.08 19.10
C ARG A 2 -3.81 5.64 19.39
N THR A 3 -3.57 4.35 19.31
CA THR A 3 -2.23 3.81 19.46
C THR A 3 -1.55 3.71 18.10
N LYS A 4 -0.35 4.22 17.98
CA LYS A 4 0.43 4.08 16.75
C LYS A 4 0.91 2.64 16.59
N GLN A 5 0.97 2.19 15.36
CA GLN A 5 1.53 0.87 15.07
C GLN A 5 2.21 0.91 13.70
N ASN A 6 3.03 -0.09 13.44
CA ASN A 6 3.74 -0.19 12.18
C ASN A 6 2.79 -0.63 11.08
N TYR A 7 2.86 0.06 9.94
CA TYR A 7 2.14 -0.30 8.75
C TYR A 7 3.10 -0.42 7.58
N GLN A 8 2.81 -1.37 6.70
CA GLN A 8 3.49 -1.48 5.43
C GLN A 8 2.81 -0.52 4.47
N ILE A 9 3.58 0.40 3.90
CA ILE A 9 3.04 1.45 3.02
C ILE A 9 3.65 1.28 1.64
N LEU A 10 2.80 1.09 0.66
CA LEU A 10 3.19 0.98 -0.75
C LEU A 10 2.77 2.26 -1.44
N THR A 11 3.72 2.94 -2.08
CA THR A 11 3.42 4.17 -2.80
C THR A 11 3.52 3.92 -4.30
N PHE A 12 2.93 4.82 -5.07
CA PHE A 12 2.78 4.65 -6.52
C PHE A 12 3.16 5.93 -7.25
N TYR A 13 3.64 5.78 -8.48
CA TYR A 13 3.98 6.93 -9.32
C TYR A 13 2.74 7.67 -9.83
N THR A 14 1.63 6.94 -9.99
CA THR A 14 0.42 7.53 -10.57
C THR A 14 -0.81 7.13 -9.77
N THR A 15 -1.85 7.95 -9.86
CA THR A 15 -3.15 7.65 -9.25
C THR A 15 -3.75 6.41 -9.88
N THR A 16 -3.57 6.23 -11.19
CA THR A 16 -4.06 5.04 -11.89
C THR A 16 -3.50 3.76 -11.29
N ALA A 17 -2.20 3.75 -10.99
CA ALA A 17 -1.57 2.58 -10.36
C ALA A 17 -2.13 2.34 -8.96
N ALA A 18 -2.35 3.40 -8.20
CA ALA A 18 -2.92 3.27 -6.85
C ALA A 18 -4.33 2.68 -6.90
N MET A 19 -5.14 3.14 -7.83
CA MET A 19 -6.50 2.62 -7.99
C MET A 19 -6.49 1.18 -8.49
N ALA A 20 -5.58 0.85 -9.39
CA ALA A 20 -5.42 -0.52 -9.86
C ALA A 20 -5.04 -1.46 -8.71
N MET A 21 -4.21 -0.99 -7.79
CA MET A 21 -3.84 -1.76 -6.60
C MET A 21 -5.07 -2.04 -5.73
N GLU A 22 -5.92 -1.03 -5.53
CA GLU A 22 -7.13 -1.20 -4.76
C GLU A 22 -8.04 -2.25 -5.38
N ASP A 23 -8.27 -2.16 -6.69
CA ASP A 23 -9.11 -3.11 -7.41
C ASP A 23 -8.54 -4.53 -7.35
N TYR A 24 -7.24 -4.65 -7.58
CA TYR A 24 -6.58 -5.95 -7.56
C TYR A 24 -6.68 -6.59 -6.19
N CYS A 25 -6.37 -5.83 -5.14
CA CYS A 25 -6.43 -6.36 -3.78
C CYS A 25 -7.85 -6.72 -3.37
N HIS A 26 -8.82 -5.93 -3.81
CA HIS A 26 -10.23 -6.23 -3.54
C HIS A 26 -10.63 -7.56 -4.20
N GLU A 27 -10.28 -7.77 -5.46
CA GLU A 27 -10.60 -8.99 -6.17
C GLU A 27 -9.90 -10.20 -5.59
N GLN A 28 -8.63 -10.04 -5.21
CA GLN A 28 -7.81 -11.14 -4.70
C GLN A 28 -7.97 -11.33 -3.20
N LYS A 29 -8.81 -10.51 -2.56
CA LYS A 29 -9.05 -10.55 -1.11
C LYS A 29 -7.75 -10.36 -0.31
N ILE A 30 -6.88 -9.50 -0.82
CA ILE A 30 -5.65 -9.13 -0.13
C ILE A 30 -6.02 -8.03 0.88
N PRO A 31 -5.64 -8.18 2.15
CA PRO A 31 -6.00 -7.19 3.17
C PRO A 31 -5.30 -5.87 2.99
N GLY A 32 -5.91 -4.81 3.49
CA GLY A 32 -5.36 -3.46 3.43
C GLY A 32 -6.40 -2.47 2.93
N ARG A 33 -5.97 -1.24 2.71
CA ARG A 33 -6.85 -0.21 2.17
C ARG A 33 -6.05 0.92 1.53
N LEU A 34 -6.68 1.60 0.59
CA LEU A 34 -6.13 2.79 -0.03
C LEU A 34 -6.34 3.97 0.91
N ILE A 35 -5.28 4.74 1.15
CA ILE A 35 -5.32 5.89 2.05
C ILE A 35 -4.69 7.09 1.37
N PRO A 36 -5.01 8.32 1.83
CA PRO A 36 -4.23 9.48 1.44
C PRO A 36 -2.79 9.30 1.90
N LEU A 37 -1.85 9.80 1.12
CA LEU A 37 -0.44 9.66 1.44
C LEU A 37 -0.12 10.28 2.79
N PRO A 38 0.52 9.54 3.72
CA PRO A 38 0.93 10.12 4.99
C PRO A 38 1.89 11.28 4.80
N GLN A 39 1.82 12.27 5.71
CA GLN A 39 2.68 13.45 5.63
C GLN A 39 4.17 13.10 5.71
N GLU A 40 4.49 12.00 6.36
CA GLU A 40 5.86 11.53 6.52
C GLU A 40 6.48 11.05 5.22
N ILE A 41 5.67 10.84 4.20
CA ILE A 41 6.13 10.29 2.92
C ILE A 41 5.89 11.31 1.82
N SER A 42 6.90 11.51 0.99
CA SER A 42 6.78 12.34 -0.20
C SER A 42 6.75 11.39 -1.41
N ALA A 43 5.64 11.39 -2.14
CA ALA A 43 5.48 10.54 -3.31
C ALA A 43 4.59 11.22 -4.33
N GLY A 44 4.58 10.70 -5.56
CA GLY A 44 4.04 11.40 -6.71
C GLY A 44 2.53 11.48 -6.81
N CYS A 45 1.77 10.46 -6.35
CA CYS A 45 0.36 10.41 -6.69
C CYS A 45 -0.59 10.83 -5.56
N GLY A 46 -0.10 11.02 -4.36
CA GLY A 46 -0.94 11.45 -3.23
C GLY A 46 -1.73 10.34 -2.56
N PHE A 47 -1.60 9.10 -3.00
CA PHE A 47 -2.27 7.94 -2.40
C PHE A 47 -1.26 6.84 -2.10
N ALA A 48 -1.63 5.99 -1.14
CA ALA A 48 -0.80 4.86 -0.75
C ALA A 48 -1.69 3.68 -0.37
N TRP A 49 -1.14 2.48 -0.47
CA TRP A 49 -1.81 1.28 0.01
C TRP A 49 -1.25 0.93 1.38
N ARG A 50 -2.12 0.80 2.38
CA ARG A 50 -1.73 0.50 3.75
C ARG A 50 -2.14 -0.92 4.11
N MET A 51 -1.21 -1.68 4.67
CA MET A 51 -1.48 -3.01 5.18
C MET A 51 -0.54 -3.29 6.34
N LEU A 52 -0.80 -4.36 7.08
CA LEU A 52 0.11 -4.76 8.16
C LEU A 52 1.34 -5.42 7.57
N PRO A 53 2.53 -5.25 8.19
CA PRO A 53 3.75 -5.88 7.66
C PRO A 53 3.63 -7.39 7.51
N GLY A 54 2.97 -8.07 8.45
CA GLY A 54 2.75 -9.50 8.35
C GLY A 54 1.86 -9.89 7.18
N GLU A 55 0.85 -9.07 6.89
CA GLU A 55 -0.02 -9.28 5.73
C GLU A 55 0.77 -9.13 4.44
N TYR A 56 1.63 -8.10 4.38
CA TYR A 56 2.46 -7.90 3.21
C TYR A 56 3.37 -9.11 2.96
N GLU A 57 4.01 -9.63 4.01
CA GLU A 57 4.88 -10.78 3.86
C GLU A 57 4.15 -12.00 3.31
N GLN A 58 2.89 -12.18 3.70
CA GLN A 58 2.08 -13.29 3.19
C GLN A 58 1.64 -13.09 1.76
N GLU A 59 1.40 -11.84 1.35
CA GLU A 59 0.79 -11.54 0.05
C GLU A 59 1.74 -10.95 -0.98
N LYS A 60 3.01 -10.74 -0.63
CA LYS A 60 3.92 -10.01 -1.51
C LYS A 60 4.09 -10.67 -2.88
N ASP A 61 4.08 -11.99 -2.96
CA ASP A 61 4.20 -12.69 -4.24
C ASP A 61 3.00 -12.39 -5.14
N ARG A 62 1.81 -12.37 -4.57
CA ARG A 62 0.59 -12.06 -5.32
C ARG A 62 0.61 -10.60 -5.76
N ILE A 63 1.08 -9.71 -4.91
CA ILE A 63 1.19 -8.29 -5.25
C ILE A 63 2.18 -8.11 -6.40
N GLU A 64 3.30 -8.80 -6.39
CA GLU A 64 4.27 -8.75 -7.50
C GLU A 64 3.66 -9.27 -8.80
N LYS A 65 2.86 -10.32 -8.73
CA LYS A 65 2.23 -10.90 -9.92
C LYS A 65 1.18 -9.98 -10.54
N SER A 66 0.73 -8.96 -9.81
CA SER A 66 -0.23 -8.00 -10.35
C SER A 66 0.33 -7.20 -11.51
N GLY A 67 1.65 -7.04 -11.57
CA GLY A 67 2.30 -6.20 -12.57
C GLY A 67 2.19 -4.72 -12.28
N ILE A 68 1.60 -4.34 -11.16
CA ILE A 68 1.47 -2.93 -10.80
C ILE A 68 2.83 -2.39 -10.35
N VAL A 69 3.23 -1.26 -10.91
CA VAL A 69 4.51 -0.64 -10.56
C VAL A 69 4.36 0.09 -9.22
N ILE A 70 5.18 -0.31 -8.26
CA ILE A 70 5.19 0.28 -6.92
C ILE A 70 6.41 1.18 -6.81
N GLU A 71 6.20 2.44 -6.41
CA GLU A 71 7.27 3.41 -6.29
C GLU A 71 8.18 3.10 -5.10
N SER A 72 7.57 2.87 -3.94
CA SER A 72 8.32 2.52 -2.74
C SER A 72 7.49 1.63 -1.84
N ASN A 73 8.18 0.94 -0.95
CA ASN A 73 7.61 -0.05 -0.07
C ASN A 73 8.35 0.09 1.27
N ILE A 74 7.71 0.74 2.23
CA ILE A 74 8.35 1.07 3.49
C ILE A 74 7.41 0.74 4.65
N ILE A 75 8.01 0.63 5.84
CA ILE A 75 7.25 0.44 7.07
C ILE A 75 7.33 1.75 7.86
N ILE A 76 6.19 2.30 8.23
CA ILE A 76 6.16 3.49 9.08
C ILE A 76 5.18 3.29 10.22
N MET A 77 5.43 4.00 11.29
CA MET A 77 4.56 4.00 12.46
C MET A 77 3.61 5.20 12.38
N ILE A 78 2.33 4.91 12.27
CA ILE A 78 1.32 5.97 12.18
C ILE A 78 0.07 5.63 12.98
#